data_45e188772295dd0d576e02bb862f3d72
#
_entry.id   45e188772295dd0d576e02bb862f3d72
#
_cell.length_a   1.000
_cell.length_b   1.000
_cell.length_c   1.000
_cell.angle_alpha   90.00
_cell.angle_beta   90.00
_cell.angle_gamma   90.00
#
_symmetry.space_group_name_H-M   'P 1'
#
loop_
_entity.id
_entity.type
_entity.pdbx_description
1 polymer ?
#
loop_
_entity_poly.entity_id
_entity_poly.type
_entity_poly.pdbx_seq_one_letter_code
_entity_poly.pdbx_strand_id
1 'polypeptide(L)'
;MAKNEQSREANQPIWFDGKSINEALFCDDFLGRHKIIYTNGAFFTPDGRVTDELPLRGEIFEELKCCAVSNIPRKISNIVELMKLAALVEDFPPEADRIHLANGTLFLDGSFTEGKPDIVRCRLPVAYNPDAPTPTRWLAFLEGLLYPEDIPTLQEFIGYCLIPSNKGQRMMVIK
;
A
#
# COMPACT_ATOMS: atom_id res chain seq x y z
N MET A 1 4.57 6.97 48.38
CA MET A 1 5.18 6.34 47.19
C MET A 1 4.21 5.43 46.40
N ALA A 2 3.05 5.06 46.91
CA ALA A 2 2.09 4.13 46.28
C ALA A 2 1.17 4.75 45.17
N LYS A 3 1.10 6.07 45.04
CA LYS A 3 0.20 6.75 44.06
C LYS A 3 0.76 6.84 42.65
N ASN A 4 2.04 6.53 42.44
CA ASN A 4 2.70 6.67 41.13
C ASN A 4 2.77 5.35 40.35
N GLU A 5 2.48 4.22 40.97
CA GLU A 5 2.47 2.90 40.31
C GLU A 5 1.14 2.61 39.62
N GLN A 6 0.02 2.97 40.23
CA GLN A 6 -1.33 2.79 39.66
C GLN A 6 -1.58 3.62 38.38
N SER A 7 -0.87 4.75 38.19
CA SER A 7 -1.01 5.58 36.97
C SER A 7 -0.19 5.04 35.79
N ARG A 8 0.75 4.11 35.99
CA ARG A 8 1.53 3.47 34.95
C ARG A 8 0.86 2.23 34.34
N GLU A 9 0.02 1.55 35.13
CA GLU A 9 -0.70 0.35 34.66
C GLU A 9 -1.85 0.69 33.70
N ALA A 10 -2.44 1.88 33.81
CA ALA A 10 -3.61 2.28 32.99
C ALA A 10 -3.29 2.59 31.51
N ASN A 11 -2.02 2.62 31.08
CA ASN A 11 -1.63 2.98 29.71
C ASN A 11 -0.65 1.97 29.08
N GLN A 12 -0.57 0.77 29.61
CA GLN A 12 0.35 -0.27 29.14
C GLN A 12 -0.32 -1.07 28.01
N PRO A 13 0.34 -1.30 26.87
CA PRO A 13 -0.21 -2.11 25.79
C PRO A 13 -0.53 -3.53 26.25
N ILE A 14 -1.62 -4.11 25.76
CA ILE A 14 -2.09 -5.46 26.14
C ILE A 14 -1.07 -6.57 25.85
N TRP A 15 -0.17 -6.31 24.93
CA TRP A 15 0.89 -7.23 24.49
C TRP A 15 2.19 -7.11 25.30
N PHE A 16 2.27 -6.21 26.28
CA PHE A 16 3.44 -6.00 27.13
C PHE A 16 3.11 -6.17 28.61
N ASP A 17 3.76 -7.09 29.31
CA ASP A 17 3.53 -7.41 30.74
C ASP A 17 4.44 -6.62 31.71
N GLY A 18 5.18 -5.63 31.21
CA GLY A 18 6.16 -4.86 31.99
C GLY A 18 7.58 -5.45 31.96
N LYS A 19 7.76 -6.65 31.43
CA LYS A 19 9.05 -7.34 31.33
C LYS A 19 9.30 -7.96 29.96
N SER A 20 8.26 -8.54 29.36
CA SER A 20 8.33 -9.22 28.09
C SER A 20 7.22 -8.79 27.14
N ILE A 21 7.43 -9.03 25.87
CA ILE A 21 6.45 -8.80 24.81
C ILE A 21 5.86 -10.14 24.41
N ASN A 22 4.54 -10.23 24.38
CA ASN A 22 3.82 -11.30 23.71
C ASN A 22 3.71 -10.95 22.23
N GLU A 23 4.52 -11.58 21.40
CA GLU A 23 4.66 -11.29 19.96
C GLU A 23 3.38 -11.60 19.20
N ALA A 24 2.59 -12.59 19.62
CA ALA A 24 1.31 -12.93 18.99
C ALA A 24 0.25 -11.84 19.28
N LEU A 25 0.10 -11.42 20.54
CA LEU A 25 -0.82 -10.34 20.91
C LEU A 25 -0.41 -9.01 20.26
N PHE A 26 0.90 -8.74 20.14
CA PHE A 26 1.38 -7.57 19.38
C PHE A 26 0.95 -7.63 17.92
N CYS A 27 1.13 -8.79 17.27
CA CYS A 27 0.75 -9.01 15.88
C CYS A 27 -0.76 -8.76 15.68
N ASP A 28 -1.61 -9.31 16.54
CA ASP A 28 -3.06 -9.14 16.47
C ASP A 28 -3.47 -7.67 16.64
N ASP A 29 -2.89 -6.99 17.63
CA ASP A 29 -3.15 -5.56 17.88
C ASP A 29 -2.67 -4.69 16.72
N PHE A 30 -1.47 -4.95 16.19
CA PHE A 30 -0.91 -4.24 15.07
C PHE A 30 -1.75 -4.41 13.79
N LEU A 31 -2.11 -5.63 13.44
CA LEU A 31 -2.96 -5.94 12.28
C LEU A 31 -4.39 -5.38 12.45
N GLY A 32 -4.90 -5.30 13.68
CA GLY A 32 -6.18 -4.65 13.98
C GLY A 32 -6.21 -3.15 13.70
N ARG A 33 -5.06 -2.48 13.82
CA ARG A 33 -4.90 -1.03 13.56
C ARG A 33 -4.47 -0.72 12.13
N HIS A 34 -3.78 -1.64 11.48
CA HIS A 34 -3.23 -1.48 10.14
C HIS A 34 -3.91 -2.42 9.15
N LYS A 35 -4.33 -1.88 8.01
CA LYS A 35 -4.88 -2.68 6.91
C LYS A 35 -3.75 -3.33 6.14
N ILE A 36 -3.44 -4.57 6.46
CA ILE A 36 -2.33 -5.32 5.85
C ILE A 36 -2.81 -6.74 5.54
N ILE A 37 -2.52 -7.23 4.34
CA ILE A 37 -2.63 -8.64 3.98
C ILE A 37 -1.30 -9.16 3.45
N TYR A 38 -1.11 -10.46 3.51
CA TYR A 38 0.03 -11.15 2.94
C TYR A 38 -0.43 -12.21 1.95
N THR A 39 0.08 -12.16 0.72
CA THR A 39 -0.20 -13.15 -0.32
C THR A 39 0.92 -13.18 -1.36
N ASN A 40 1.14 -14.33 -1.98
CA ASN A 40 2.16 -14.49 -3.04
C ASN A 40 3.54 -13.95 -2.66
N GLY A 41 3.97 -14.13 -1.40
CA GLY A 41 5.28 -13.73 -0.92
C GLY A 41 5.46 -12.23 -0.67
N ALA A 42 4.39 -11.44 -0.60
CA ALA A 42 4.45 -9.99 -0.38
C ALA A 42 3.32 -9.49 0.53
N PHE A 43 3.59 -8.45 1.28
CA PHE A 43 2.57 -7.67 1.97
C PHE A 43 1.91 -6.66 1.02
N PHE A 44 0.62 -6.42 1.26
CA PHE A 44 -0.17 -5.40 0.57
C PHE A 44 -0.89 -4.53 1.59
N THR A 45 -0.95 -3.23 1.30
CA THR A 45 -1.57 -2.19 2.12
C THR A 45 -2.48 -1.31 1.24
N PRO A 46 -3.17 -0.31 1.80
CA PRO A 46 -3.87 0.68 0.99
C PRO A 46 -2.95 1.48 0.04
N ASP A 47 -1.64 1.50 0.27
CA ASP A 47 -0.66 2.11 -0.63
C ASP A 47 -0.14 1.16 -1.71
N GLY A 48 -0.60 -0.07 -1.73
CA GLY A 48 -0.21 -1.10 -2.68
C GLY A 48 0.76 -2.14 -2.11
N ARG A 49 1.51 -2.78 -3.01
CA ARG A 49 2.50 -3.80 -2.64
C ARG A 49 3.64 -3.18 -1.85
N VAL A 50 3.96 -3.77 -0.71
CA VAL A 50 5.17 -3.45 0.04
C VAL A 50 6.37 -4.09 -0.66
N THR A 51 7.20 -3.26 -1.29
CA THR A 51 8.40 -3.70 -2.02
C THR A 51 9.63 -3.80 -1.14
N ASP A 52 9.62 -3.09 -0.01
CA ASP A 52 10.67 -3.10 1.01
C ASP A 52 10.00 -3.26 2.38
N GLU A 53 10.38 -4.28 3.12
CA GLU A 53 9.89 -4.52 4.49
C GLU A 53 10.51 -3.56 5.53
N LEU A 54 11.54 -2.79 5.16
CA LEU A 54 12.25 -1.95 6.12
C LEU A 54 11.36 -0.87 6.78
N PRO A 55 10.48 -0.17 6.05
CA PRO A 55 9.53 0.75 6.68
C PRO A 55 8.59 0.07 7.69
N LEU A 56 8.03 -1.09 7.34
CA LEU A 56 7.18 -1.88 8.23
C LEU A 56 7.93 -2.31 9.51
N ARG A 57 9.17 -2.78 9.36
CA ARG A 57 10.05 -3.11 10.49
C ARG A 57 10.37 -1.89 11.34
N GLY A 58 10.49 -0.71 10.71
CA GLY A 58 10.67 0.57 11.39
C GLY A 58 9.47 0.94 12.25
N GLU A 59 8.26 0.81 11.74
CA GLU A 59 7.02 1.06 12.50
C GLU A 59 6.92 0.13 13.71
N ILE A 60 7.17 -1.17 13.54
CA ILE A 60 7.21 -2.15 14.63
C ILE A 60 8.28 -1.75 15.66
N PHE A 61 9.47 -1.33 15.21
CA PHE A 61 10.53 -0.88 16.11
C PHE A 61 10.12 0.34 16.92
N GLU A 62 9.47 1.34 16.31
CA GLU A 62 9.01 2.54 17.00
C GLU A 62 8.00 2.21 18.12
N GLU A 63 7.12 1.25 17.89
CA GLU A 63 6.18 0.79 18.93
C GLU A 63 6.88 -0.01 20.04
N LEU A 64 7.86 -0.84 19.71
CA LEU A 64 8.56 -1.67 20.70
C LEU A 64 9.57 -0.90 21.55
N LYS A 65 10.14 0.19 21.04
CA LYS A 65 11.20 0.93 21.75
C LYS A 65 10.73 1.60 23.05
N CYS A 66 9.42 1.86 23.21
CA CYS A 66 8.86 2.38 24.44
C CYS A 66 8.90 1.35 25.58
N CYS A 67 9.03 0.07 25.23
CA CYS A 67 9.14 -1.04 26.16
C CYS A 67 10.61 -1.38 26.36
N ALA A 68 11.10 -1.34 27.61
CA ALA A 68 12.50 -1.63 27.93
C ALA A 68 12.79 -3.15 27.83
N VAL A 69 12.77 -3.68 26.59
CA VAL A 69 13.00 -5.09 26.30
C VAL A 69 14.33 -5.33 25.62
N SER A 70 14.92 -6.50 25.87
CA SER A 70 16.13 -6.97 25.19
C SER A 70 15.79 -7.63 23.84
N ASN A 71 16.78 -7.71 22.95
CA ASN A 71 16.69 -8.48 21.70
C ASN A 71 15.62 -7.97 20.70
N ILE A 72 15.39 -6.67 20.63
CA ILE A 72 14.39 -6.06 19.73
C ILE A 72 14.53 -6.55 18.27
N PRO A 73 15.72 -6.64 17.64
CA PRO A 73 15.83 -7.11 16.25
C PRO A 73 15.25 -8.50 16.02
N ARG A 74 15.48 -9.43 16.96
CA ARG A 74 14.92 -10.79 16.88
C ARG A 74 13.40 -10.78 17.04
N LYS A 75 12.90 -9.97 17.97
CA LYS A 75 11.44 -9.81 18.19
C LYS A 75 10.74 -9.26 16.95
N ILE A 76 11.30 -8.23 16.31
CA ILE A 76 10.79 -7.70 15.05
C ILE A 76 10.74 -8.79 13.98
N SER A 77 11.80 -9.58 13.84
CA SER A 77 11.81 -10.69 12.87
C SER A 77 10.73 -11.72 13.15
N ASN A 78 10.54 -12.11 14.41
CA ASN A 78 9.49 -13.06 14.81
C ASN A 78 8.09 -12.47 14.52
N ILE A 79 7.86 -11.21 14.88
CA ILE A 79 6.58 -10.51 14.63
C ILE A 79 6.27 -10.48 13.13
N VAL A 80 7.24 -10.14 12.28
CA VAL A 80 7.04 -10.11 10.83
C VAL A 80 6.69 -11.51 10.28
N GLU A 81 7.34 -12.57 10.78
CA GLU A 81 6.99 -13.94 10.39
C GLU A 81 5.58 -14.34 10.88
N LEU A 82 5.19 -13.94 12.10
CA LEU A 82 3.82 -14.14 12.59
C LEU A 82 2.80 -13.35 11.72
N MET A 83 3.11 -12.12 11.35
CA MET A 83 2.25 -11.32 10.47
C MET A 83 2.02 -11.99 9.11
N LYS A 84 3.04 -12.65 8.53
CA LYS A 84 2.89 -13.39 7.27
C LYS A 84 1.86 -14.52 7.38
N LEU A 85 1.77 -15.14 8.56
CA LEU A 85 0.79 -16.20 8.82
C LEU A 85 -0.59 -15.63 9.15
N ALA A 86 -0.65 -14.62 10.03
CA ALA A 86 -1.90 -14.06 10.52
C ALA A 86 -2.64 -13.24 9.45
N ALA A 87 -1.90 -12.57 8.56
CA ALA A 87 -2.45 -11.76 7.47
C ALA A 87 -2.56 -12.52 6.14
N LEU A 88 -2.34 -13.85 6.14
CA LEU A 88 -2.35 -14.66 4.92
C LEU A 88 -3.74 -14.68 4.27
N VAL A 89 -3.78 -14.36 2.98
CA VAL A 89 -4.96 -14.45 2.13
C VAL A 89 -4.62 -15.29 0.90
N GLU A 90 -5.45 -16.29 0.59
CA GLU A 90 -5.21 -17.22 -0.53
C GLU A 90 -5.37 -16.55 -1.89
N ASP A 91 -6.39 -15.71 -2.03
CA ASP A 91 -6.69 -15.02 -3.29
C ASP A 91 -6.84 -13.51 -3.06
N PHE A 92 -6.14 -12.75 -3.89
CA PHE A 92 -6.23 -11.30 -3.96
C PHE A 92 -6.15 -10.87 -5.43
N PRO A 93 -7.25 -11.01 -6.19
CA PRO A 93 -7.26 -10.71 -7.62
C PRO A 93 -7.10 -9.22 -7.89
N PRO A 94 -6.52 -8.83 -9.04
CA PRO A 94 -6.49 -7.44 -9.46
C PRO A 94 -7.90 -6.96 -9.83
N GLU A 95 -8.21 -5.73 -9.47
CA GLU A 95 -9.46 -5.06 -9.83
C GLU A 95 -9.30 -4.45 -11.24
N ALA A 96 -10.05 -4.98 -12.22
CA ALA A 96 -9.90 -4.60 -13.62
C ALA A 96 -10.79 -3.43 -14.06
N ASP A 97 -11.64 -2.92 -13.17
CA ASP A 97 -12.64 -1.88 -13.45
C ASP A 97 -12.26 -0.51 -12.88
N ARG A 98 -11.07 -0.39 -12.29
CA ARG A 98 -10.65 0.82 -11.60
C ARG A 98 -9.13 1.01 -11.58
N ILE A 99 -8.71 2.25 -11.35
CA ILE A 99 -7.32 2.66 -11.22
C ILE A 99 -7.14 3.33 -9.86
N HIS A 100 -6.26 2.80 -9.03
CA HIS A 100 -5.96 3.39 -7.73
C HIS A 100 -4.86 4.45 -7.88
N LEU A 101 -5.17 5.67 -7.44
CA LEU A 101 -4.32 6.85 -7.52
C LEU A 101 -3.91 7.34 -6.12
N ALA A 102 -2.94 8.22 -6.02
CA ALA A 102 -2.40 8.68 -4.75
C ALA A 102 -3.45 9.28 -3.80
N ASN A 103 -4.49 9.91 -4.35
CA ASN A 103 -5.56 10.57 -3.58
C ASN A 103 -6.91 9.84 -3.64
N GLY A 104 -7.03 8.72 -4.36
CA GLY A 104 -8.31 8.02 -4.44
C GLY A 104 -8.35 6.92 -5.49
N THR A 105 -9.55 6.60 -5.94
CA THR A 105 -9.81 5.56 -6.94
C THR A 105 -10.64 6.14 -8.08
N LEU A 106 -10.13 6.03 -9.29
CA LEU A 106 -10.80 6.39 -10.53
C LEU A 106 -11.42 5.13 -11.14
N PHE A 107 -12.72 5.14 -11.40
CA PHE A 107 -13.43 4.05 -12.06
C PHE A 107 -13.46 4.27 -13.57
N LEU A 108 -13.65 3.18 -14.34
CA LEU A 108 -13.68 3.26 -15.81
C LEU A 108 -14.90 4.01 -16.36
N ASP A 109 -15.93 4.23 -15.56
CA ASP A 109 -17.07 5.09 -15.90
C ASP A 109 -16.77 6.60 -15.74
N GLY A 110 -15.56 6.94 -15.30
CA GLY A 110 -15.10 8.30 -15.05
C GLY A 110 -15.41 8.85 -13.65
N SER A 111 -16.10 8.08 -12.79
CA SER A 111 -16.34 8.48 -11.41
C SER A 111 -15.06 8.40 -10.58
N PHE A 112 -14.94 9.26 -9.56
CA PHE A 112 -13.79 9.30 -8.67
C PHE A 112 -14.24 9.29 -7.21
N THR A 113 -13.61 8.42 -6.42
CA THR A 113 -13.80 8.36 -4.96
C THR A 113 -12.51 8.73 -4.28
N GLU A 114 -12.56 9.75 -3.44
CA GLU A 114 -11.41 10.23 -2.67
C GLU A 114 -11.08 9.27 -1.51
N GLY A 115 -9.79 9.22 -1.14
CA GLY A 115 -9.28 8.43 -0.03
C GLY A 115 -8.76 7.04 -0.42
N LYS A 116 -8.25 6.32 0.60
CA LYS A 116 -7.62 5.01 0.46
C LYS A 116 -8.27 4.00 1.41
N PRO A 117 -9.54 3.66 1.22
CA PRO A 117 -10.26 2.81 2.16
C PRO A 117 -9.81 1.35 2.11
N ASP A 118 -9.35 0.88 0.95
CA ASP A 118 -9.12 -0.54 0.67
C ASP A 118 -7.65 -0.86 0.44
N ILE A 119 -7.29 -2.11 0.76
CA ILE A 119 -6.01 -2.69 0.39
C ILE A 119 -6.02 -2.92 -1.13
N VAL A 120 -4.94 -2.56 -1.80
CA VAL A 120 -4.86 -2.61 -3.27
C VAL A 120 -3.57 -3.30 -3.73
N ARG A 121 -3.60 -3.92 -4.92
CA ARG A 121 -2.39 -4.54 -5.50
C ARG A 121 -1.37 -3.51 -5.96
N CYS A 122 -1.86 -2.43 -6.55
CA CYS A 122 -1.03 -1.36 -7.09
C CYS A 122 -1.74 -0.03 -6.89
N ARG A 123 -1.00 0.98 -6.47
CA ARG A 123 -1.44 2.38 -6.42
C ARG A 123 -0.42 3.23 -7.15
N LEU A 124 -0.90 4.01 -8.09
CA LEU A 124 -0.04 4.95 -8.82
C LEU A 124 0.28 6.16 -7.93
N PRO A 125 1.52 6.62 -7.90
CA PRO A 125 1.95 7.75 -7.07
C PRO A 125 1.57 9.11 -7.66
N VAL A 126 0.46 9.17 -8.41
CA VAL A 126 -0.06 10.37 -9.07
C VAL A 126 -1.44 10.66 -8.52
N ALA A 127 -1.69 11.90 -8.14
CA ALA A 127 -3.01 12.35 -7.72
C ALA A 127 -3.90 12.67 -8.95
N TYR A 128 -5.16 12.25 -8.87
CA TYR A 128 -6.16 12.68 -9.84
C TYR A 128 -6.54 14.13 -9.59
N ASN A 129 -6.50 14.92 -10.64
CA ASN A 129 -6.99 16.30 -10.64
C ASN A 129 -7.82 16.53 -11.91
N PRO A 130 -9.16 16.64 -11.81
CA PRO A 130 -10.02 16.87 -12.96
C PRO A 130 -9.76 18.25 -13.62
N ASP A 131 -9.25 19.22 -12.85
CA ASP A 131 -8.94 20.57 -13.31
C ASP A 131 -7.47 20.73 -13.74
N ALA A 132 -6.77 19.61 -13.98
CA ALA A 132 -5.37 19.65 -14.40
C ALA A 132 -5.24 20.42 -15.74
N PRO A 133 -4.26 21.33 -15.84
CA PRO A 133 -4.05 22.07 -17.09
C PRO A 133 -3.63 21.12 -18.21
N THR A 134 -3.98 21.46 -19.44
CA THR A 134 -3.57 20.71 -20.63
C THR A 134 -2.05 20.52 -20.64
N PRO A 135 -1.55 19.30 -20.83
CA PRO A 135 -0.12 18.98 -20.77
C PRO A 135 0.61 19.40 -22.06
N THR A 136 0.73 20.71 -22.29
CA THR A 136 1.22 21.30 -23.55
C THR A 136 2.60 20.80 -23.96
N ARG A 137 3.52 20.60 -23.01
CA ARG A 137 4.86 20.05 -23.30
C ARG A 137 4.81 18.61 -23.78
N TRP A 138 3.92 17.82 -23.21
CA TRP A 138 3.72 16.42 -23.61
C TRP A 138 3.09 16.35 -25.00
N LEU A 139 2.09 17.16 -25.28
CA LEU A 139 1.45 17.21 -26.59
C LEU A 139 2.45 17.67 -27.67
N ALA A 140 3.21 18.74 -27.42
CA ALA A 140 4.26 19.19 -28.35
C ALA A 140 5.35 18.12 -28.61
N PHE A 141 5.70 17.35 -27.58
CA PHE A 141 6.62 16.21 -27.75
C PHE A 141 6.02 15.13 -28.68
N LEU A 142 4.74 14.79 -28.47
CA LEU A 142 4.05 13.80 -29.33
C LEU A 142 3.92 14.28 -30.78
N GLU A 143 3.56 15.56 -30.99
CA GLU A 143 3.49 16.19 -32.30
C GLU A 143 4.83 16.19 -33.05
N GLY A 144 5.95 16.27 -32.31
CA GLY A 144 7.29 16.18 -32.87
C GLY A 144 7.77 14.74 -33.16
N LEU A 145 7.07 13.73 -32.60
CA LEU A 145 7.46 12.34 -32.69
C LEU A 145 6.58 11.50 -33.63
N LEU A 146 5.29 11.81 -33.69
CA LEU A 146 4.26 11.01 -34.35
C LEU A 146 3.47 11.86 -35.36
N TYR A 147 2.84 11.17 -36.32
CA TYR A 147 1.83 11.80 -37.14
C TYR A 147 0.60 12.15 -36.30
N PRO A 148 -0.11 13.25 -36.61
CA PRO A 148 -1.27 13.68 -35.84
C PRO A 148 -2.35 12.61 -35.64
N GLU A 149 -2.58 11.75 -36.64
CA GLU A 149 -3.53 10.65 -36.63
C GLU A 149 -3.13 9.50 -35.68
N ASP A 150 -1.85 9.35 -35.34
CA ASP A 150 -1.33 8.28 -34.48
C ASP A 150 -1.36 8.67 -32.99
N ILE A 151 -1.40 9.97 -32.70
CA ILE A 151 -1.39 10.49 -31.31
C ILE A 151 -2.56 9.92 -30.48
N PRO A 152 -3.82 9.93 -30.96
CA PRO A 152 -4.94 9.36 -30.22
C PRO A 152 -4.74 7.86 -29.94
N THR A 153 -4.24 7.11 -30.91
CA THR A 153 -3.97 5.67 -30.78
C THR A 153 -2.95 5.40 -29.65
N LEU A 154 -1.87 6.19 -29.58
CA LEU A 154 -0.88 6.07 -28.51
C LEU A 154 -1.49 6.42 -27.15
N GLN A 155 -2.30 7.48 -27.08
CA GLN A 155 -2.97 7.89 -25.84
C GLN A 155 -3.93 6.83 -25.31
N GLU A 156 -4.73 6.22 -26.20
CA GLU A 156 -5.62 5.11 -25.85
C GLU A 156 -4.83 3.89 -25.36
N PHE A 157 -3.73 3.56 -26.01
CA PHE A 157 -2.86 2.44 -25.62
C PHE A 157 -2.23 2.68 -24.24
N ILE A 158 -1.72 3.88 -23.97
CA ILE A 158 -1.19 4.25 -22.64
C ILE A 158 -2.29 4.16 -21.57
N GLY A 159 -3.50 4.66 -21.88
CA GLY A 159 -4.66 4.53 -21.00
C GLY A 159 -5.01 3.07 -20.70
N TYR A 160 -4.98 2.21 -21.71
CA TYR A 160 -5.18 0.77 -21.54
C TYR A 160 -4.14 0.13 -20.61
N CYS A 161 -2.88 0.57 -20.65
CA CYS A 161 -1.81 0.06 -19.79
C CYS A 161 -2.02 0.40 -18.30
N LEU A 162 -2.88 1.36 -17.96
CA LEU A 162 -3.21 1.69 -16.57
C LEU A 162 -4.20 0.69 -15.94
N ILE A 163 -4.88 -0.08 -16.76
CA ILE A 163 -5.87 -1.06 -16.31
C ILE A 163 -5.15 -2.38 -16.00
N PRO A 164 -5.32 -2.97 -14.80
CA PRO A 164 -4.62 -4.21 -14.43
C PRO A 164 -5.29 -5.44 -15.08
N SER A 165 -5.47 -5.40 -16.39
CA SER A 165 -6.08 -6.46 -17.19
C SER A 165 -5.43 -6.52 -18.57
N ASN A 166 -5.14 -7.74 -19.03
CA ASN A 166 -4.61 -7.98 -20.38
C ASN A 166 -5.64 -8.69 -21.28
N LYS A 167 -6.92 -8.43 -21.06
CA LYS A 167 -8.00 -9.07 -21.87
C LYS A 167 -7.88 -8.75 -23.37
N GLY A 168 -7.41 -7.56 -23.72
CA GLY A 168 -7.23 -7.14 -25.10
C GLY A 168 -6.03 -7.76 -25.80
N GLN A 169 -5.05 -8.29 -25.06
CA GLN A 169 -3.78 -8.86 -25.59
C GLN A 169 -3.16 -7.99 -26.69
N ARG A 170 -3.15 -6.67 -26.48
CA ARG A 170 -2.67 -5.70 -27.47
C ARG A 170 -1.18 -5.42 -27.26
N MET A 171 -0.48 -5.29 -28.37
CA MET A 171 0.90 -4.84 -28.42
C MET A 171 1.00 -3.67 -29.42
N MET A 172 1.70 -2.61 -29.01
CA MET A 172 2.00 -1.48 -29.90
C MET A 172 3.45 -1.61 -30.39
N VAL A 173 3.65 -1.43 -31.68
CA VAL A 173 4.97 -1.34 -32.30
C VAL A 173 5.13 0.05 -32.89
N ILE A 174 6.13 0.78 -32.42
CA ILE A 174 6.51 2.10 -32.94
C ILE A 174 7.68 1.87 -33.91
N LYS A 175 7.55 2.39 -35.15
CA LYS A 175 8.58 2.29 -36.20
C LYS A 175 9.22 3.65 -36.43
#